data_f983564090d34e3d99135f1caf570dd8
#
_entry.id   f983564090d34e3d99135f1caf570dd8
#
_cell.length_a   1.000
_cell.length_b   1.000
_cell.length_c   1.000
_cell.angle_alpha   90.00
_cell.angle_beta   90.00
_cell.angle_gamma   90.00
#
_symmetry.space_group_name_H-M   'P 1'
#
loop_
_entity.id
_entity.type
_entity.pdbx_description
1 polymer ?
#
loop_
_entity_poly.entity_id
_entity_poly.type
_entity_poly.pdbx_seq_one_letter_code
_entity_poly.pdbx_strand_id
1 'polypeptide(L)'
;MPVLFLFIFCYLFIYISFTFGYPMKTGFSCPPKKIWHNLLHSAKMCDIIIKLTKNIDKLRYDMIEIKVNGKIKKVPVGTRVIDVLEGYDKKRDIVCQVGAQVKEINYALSEKHDGMEIKPLGLSHSEASKAYETTLRFLIAMAFRNVYPNVKIRFSYNASRSVYCEALNKTFNMSRAVEPIKNEVKRLIDADLKIERLSLPVEELSNLYAKSNMKDKLDVLSYRPEKSAHTYKCGDYYNYLHSYMVASTGCISDYSITPYSPGIIIQYPRHELNAEIPEFVEESTYGRTLQQAYKWAKKTKLQTIPEVNRKIERDNLLEFIQMCEARHNAMLSDLGRAIEADIENIRLIAIAGPSSSGKTTFCNRVRIELLSRGIEPVMISLDDYYFEKEVICKIQNKPREELDLEHINCLDVELFNKDLFDLINGEEVTLPKFDFTTGKRVKGRTIRVENNSPIIIEGIHALNERLTASIPKHRKFKIYIAPQAQMNIDDHSPLSTTNLRLIRRIVRDMSFRNCPAATTIDMWQSVRDGEFKWIYPHQEGADFVFNSSLSYELCVLKTRALPALKKIKYTDPQYLIANRLIKYLKYFTPITDESLIPCNSLIREFIGGSCFKV
;
A
#
# COMPACT_ATOMS: atom_id res chain seq x y z
N MET A 1 24.72 -47.92 -31.37
CA MET A 1 24.28 -47.04 -30.25
C MET A 1 24.78 -47.47 -28.87
N PRO A 2 24.83 -48.71 -28.42
CA PRO A 2 25.32 -49.04 -27.07
C PRO A 2 26.81 -48.72 -26.83
N VAL A 3 27.66 -48.84 -27.82
CA VAL A 3 29.11 -48.60 -27.71
C VAL A 3 29.44 -47.10 -27.57
N LEU A 4 28.67 -46.21 -28.20
CA LEU A 4 28.84 -44.75 -28.14
C LEU A 4 28.45 -44.21 -26.73
N PHE A 5 27.43 -44.82 -26.11
CA PHE A 5 27.00 -44.47 -24.73
C PHE A 5 28.06 -44.89 -23.71
N LEU A 6 28.69 -46.02 -23.90
CA LEU A 6 29.76 -46.50 -23.02
C LEU A 6 31.01 -45.60 -23.09
N PHE A 7 31.36 -45.11 -24.30
CA PHE A 7 32.48 -44.21 -24.51
C PHE A 7 32.24 -42.82 -23.90
N ILE A 8 31.06 -42.28 -24.05
CA ILE A 8 30.67 -40.99 -23.44
C ILE A 8 30.70 -41.12 -21.92
N PHE A 9 30.23 -42.23 -21.38
CA PHE A 9 30.23 -42.50 -19.95
C PHE A 9 31.64 -42.65 -19.36
N CYS A 10 32.53 -43.35 -20.06
CA CYS A 10 33.94 -43.50 -19.65
C CYS A 10 34.69 -42.17 -19.70
N TYR A 11 34.46 -41.32 -20.72
CA TYR A 11 35.12 -40.02 -20.85
C TYR A 11 34.60 -39.04 -19.78
N LEU A 12 33.33 -39.00 -19.52
CA LEU A 12 32.75 -38.24 -18.43
C LEU A 12 33.28 -38.70 -17.06
N PHE A 13 33.42 -40.00 -16.87
CA PHE A 13 33.94 -40.56 -15.62
C PHE A 13 35.43 -40.25 -15.39
N ILE A 14 36.24 -40.30 -16.44
CA ILE A 14 37.67 -39.92 -16.39
C ILE A 14 37.84 -38.43 -16.16
N TYR A 15 37.03 -37.59 -16.84
CA TYR A 15 37.07 -36.13 -16.67
C TYR A 15 36.65 -35.70 -15.27
N ILE A 16 35.61 -36.31 -14.73
CA ILE A 16 35.11 -36.05 -13.35
C ILE A 16 36.16 -36.51 -12.31
N SER A 17 36.78 -37.68 -12.50
CA SER A 17 37.83 -38.17 -11.60
C SER A 17 39.11 -37.30 -11.61
N PHE A 18 39.49 -36.77 -12.77
CA PHE A 18 40.67 -35.88 -12.90
C PHE A 18 40.42 -34.46 -12.37
N THR A 19 39.17 -33.97 -12.51
CA THR A 19 38.84 -32.59 -12.12
C THR A 19 38.46 -32.47 -10.66
N PHE A 20 37.95 -33.54 -10.06
CA PHE A 20 37.38 -33.52 -8.69
C PHE A 20 38.10 -34.42 -7.67
N GLY A 21 39.24 -35.06 -8.06
CA GLY A 21 40.08 -35.77 -7.10
C GLY A 21 39.48 -37.03 -6.44
N TYR A 22 38.49 -37.72 -7.07
CA TYR A 22 37.91 -38.94 -6.56
C TYR A 22 38.79 -40.15 -6.86
N PRO A 23 39.13 -41.02 -5.87
CA PRO A 23 39.97 -42.19 -6.10
C PRO A 23 39.23 -43.28 -6.88
N MET A 24 39.85 -43.79 -7.94
CA MET A 24 39.35 -44.93 -8.73
C MET A 24 39.34 -46.22 -7.93
N LYS A 25 38.20 -46.73 -7.63
CA LYS A 25 37.99 -48.11 -7.22
C LYS A 25 36.94 -48.76 -8.12
N THR A 26 37.34 -49.27 -9.26
CA THR A 26 36.62 -50.33 -10.00
C THR A 26 37.47 -50.91 -11.09
N GLY A 27 37.48 -52.25 -11.24
CA GLY A 27 38.30 -53.01 -12.19
C GLY A 27 37.77 -52.99 -13.62
N PHE A 28 37.87 -51.86 -14.35
CA PHE A 28 37.64 -51.80 -15.78
C PHE A 28 38.97 -51.68 -16.51
N SER A 29 39.29 -52.68 -17.41
CA SER A 29 40.45 -52.65 -18.25
C SER A 29 40.30 -51.63 -19.40
N CYS A 30 41.26 -50.73 -19.52
CA CYS A 30 41.30 -49.70 -20.58
C CYS A 30 41.58 -50.34 -21.95
N PRO A 31 40.86 -49.97 -23.03
CA PRO A 31 41.17 -50.46 -24.39
C PRO A 31 42.51 -49.89 -24.92
N PRO A 32 43.20 -50.61 -25.85
CA PRO A 32 44.56 -50.25 -26.31
C PRO A 32 44.66 -48.90 -26.98
N LYS A 33 45.72 -48.16 -26.71
CA LYS A 33 46.01 -46.79 -27.17
C LYS A 33 45.81 -46.52 -28.69
N LYS A 34 45.90 -47.51 -29.55
CA LYS A 34 45.72 -47.40 -31.02
C LYS A 34 44.28 -47.11 -31.45
N ILE A 35 43.26 -47.48 -30.65
CA ILE A 35 41.85 -47.21 -30.96
C ILE A 35 41.50 -45.74 -30.69
N TRP A 36 42.17 -45.13 -29.73
CA TRP A 36 41.97 -43.72 -29.37
C TRP A 36 42.47 -42.75 -30.43
N HIS A 37 43.56 -43.09 -31.13
CA HIS A 37 44.22 -42.20 -32.12
C HIS A 37 43.36 -41.99 -33.38
N ASN A 38 42.63 -43.02 -33.83
CA ASN A 38 41.77 -42.95 -35.02
C ASN A 38 40.40 -42.34 -34.77
N LEU A 39 39.92 -42.31 -33.52
CA LEU A 39 38.63 -41.67 -33.15
C LEU A 39 38.76 -40.18 -32.91
N LEU A 40 39.91 -39.70 -32.43
CA LEU A 40 40.16 -38.29 -32.16
C LEU A 40 40.39 -37.44 -33.43
N HIS A 41 40.73 -38.06 -34.57
CA HIS A 41 41.00 -37.36 -35.83
C HIS A 41 39.78 -37.22 -36.78
N SER A 42 38.61 -37.67 -36.39
CA SER A 42 37.42 -37.37 -37.19
C SER A 42 36.88 -35.97 -36.84
N ALA A 43 36.89 -35.06 -37.82
CA ALA A 43 36.41 -33.69 -37.67
C ALA A 43 34.99 -33.61 -37.07
N LYS A 44 34.13 -34.63 -37.29
CA LYS A 44 32.80 -34.74 -36.70
C LYS A 44 32.81 -35.01 -35.19
N MET A 45 33.82 -35.75 -34.68
CA MET A 45 33.94 -35.99 -33.23
C MET A 45 34.47 -34.75 -32.49
N CYS A 46 35.41 -34.02 -33.09
CA CYS A 46 35.86 -32.74 -32.54
C CYS A 46 34.70 -31.73 -32.46
N ASP A 47 33.83 -31.65 -33.47
CA ASP A 47 32.64 -30.79 -33.44
C ASP A 47 31.62 -31.21 -32.41
N ILE A 48 31.42 -32.50 -32.18
CA ILE A 48 30.54 -33.03 -31.13
C ILE A 48 31.14 -32.75 -29.75
N ILE A 49 32.44 -32.95 -29.56
CA ILE A 49 33.13 -32.65 -28.30
C ILE A 49 33.12 -31.13 -28.05
N ILE A 50 33.37 -30.31 -29.06
CA ILE A 50 33.27 -28.83 -28.93
C ILE A 50 31.84 -28.36 -28.66
N LYS A 51 30.84 -29.00 -29.25
CA LYS A 51 29.42 -28.71 -28.91
C LYS A 51 29.03 -29.22 -27.53
N LEU A 52 29.55 -30.37 -27.09
CA LEU A 52 29.36 -30.91 -25.77
C LEU A 52 30.11 -30.10 -24.70
N THR A 53 31.37 -29.69 -24.94
CA THR A 53 32.10 -28.81 -24.04
C THR A 53 31.49 -27.41 -24.00
N LYS A 54 31.07 -26.82 -25.12
CA LYS A 54 30.32 -25.57 -25.13
C LYS A 54 28.96 -25.70 -24.45
N ASN A 55 28.31 -26.87 -24.48
CA ASN A 55 27.11 -27.14 -23.71
C ASN A 55 27.38 -27.48 -22.22
N ILE A 56 28.55 -28.08 -21.92
CA ILE A 56 29.00 -28.29 -20.52
C ILE A 56 29.51 -26.98 -19.92
N ASP A 57 30.16 -26.10 -20.70
CA ASP A 57 30.47 -24.72 -20.28
C ASP A 57 29.20 -23.85 -20.14
N LYS A 58 28.15 -24.14 -20.93
CA LYS A 58 26.80 -23.59 -20.70
C LYS A 58 26.06 -24.25 -19.52
N LEU A 59 26.47 -25.44 -19.08
CA LEU A 59 26.07 -26.14 -17.88
C LEU A 59 26.98 -25.84 -16.67
N ARG A 60 28.02 -25.01 -16.82
CA ARG A 60 28.52 -24.22 -15.70
C ARG A 60 27.38 -23.31 -15.33
N TYR A 61 26.56 -23.78 -14.40
CA TYR A 61 25.61 -22.93 -13.72
C TYR A 61 26.37 -21.67 -13.33
N ASP A 62 25.95 -20.52 -13.87
CA ASP A 62 26.51 -19.26 -13.42
C ASP A 62 26.28 -19.23 -11.91
N MET A 63 27.39 -19.37 -11.16
CA MET A 63 27.36 -19.39 -9.70
C MET A 63 27.32 -17.97 -9.23
N ILE A 64 26.45 -17.68 -8.30
CA ILE A 64 26.39 -16.40 -7.60
C ILE A 64 26.81 -16.58 -6.14
N GLU A 65 27.46 -15.58 -5.60
CA GLU A 65 27.75 -15.49 -4.18
C GLU A 65 26.64 -14.73 -3.47
N ILE A 66 26.09 -15.30 -2.42
CA ILE A 66 25.05 -14.67 -1.59
C ILE A 66 25.47 -14.72 -0.13
N LYS A 67 25.02 -13.74 0.65
CA LYS A 67 25.25 -13.70 2.09
C LYS A 67 23.98 -14.07 2.82
N VAL A 68 24.00 -15.16 3.59
CA VAL A 68 22.84 -15.62 4.37
C VAL A 68 23.26 -15.74 5.83
N ASN A 69 22.59 -15.02 6.74
CA ASN A 69 22.91 -15.00 8.17
C ASN A 69 24.42 -14.72 8.43
N GLY A 70 25.02 -13.80 7.67
CA GLY A 70 26.43 -13.44 7.81
C GLY A 70 27.43 -14.39 7.11
N LYS A 71 26.99 -15.55 6.60
CA LYS A 71 27.84 -16.54 5.90
C LYS A 71 27.70 -16.38 4.38
N ILE A 72 28.82 -16.43 3.67
CA ILE A 72 28.84 -16.42 2.20
C ILE A 72 28.55 -17.85 1.72
N LYS A 73 27.61 -17.98 0.78
CA LYS A 73 27.26 -19.23 0.09
C LYS A 73 27.37 -19.03 -1.42
N LYS A 74 27.99 -20.00 -2.10
CA LYS A 74 27.98 -20.07 -3.57
C LYS A 74 26.85 -21.00 -4.00
N VAL A 75 25.95 -20.46 -4.83
CA VAL A 75 24.76 -21.21 -5.28
C VAL A 75 24.55 -21.01 -6.78
N PRO A 76 24.00 -22.00 -7.50
CA PRO A 76 23.64 -21.87 -8.91
C PRO A 76 22.57 -20.79 -9.12
N VAL A 77 22.65 -20.07 -10.23
CA VAL A 77 21.53 -19.23 -10.71
C VAL A 77 20.28 -20.09 -10.85
N GLY A 78 19.15 -19.58 -10.37
CA GLY A 78 17.89 -20.32 -10.31
C GLY A 78 17.60 -21.01 -8.97
N THR A 79 18.57 -21.06 -8.04
CA THR A 79 18.35 -21.54 -6.67
C THR A 79 17.28 -20.69 -5.99
N ARG A 80 16.30 -21.33 -5.35
CA ARG A 80 15.24 -20.61 -4.62
C ARG A 80 15.77 -20.15 -3.27
N VAL A 81 15.25 -19.03 -2.78
CA VAL A 81 15.62 -18.49 -1.45
C VAL A 81 15.35 -19.51 -0.36
N ILE A 82 14.24 -20.22 -0.39
CA ILE A 82 13.91 -21.27 0.61
C ILE A 82 15.00 -22.35 0.72
N ASP A 83 15.65 -22.68 -0.39
CA ASP A 83 16.65 -23.77 -0.43
C ASP A 83 18.00 -23.35 0.20
N VAL A 84 18.22 -22.05 0.45
CA VAL A 84 19.45 -21.51 1.06
C VAL A 84 19.29 -21.08 2.52
N LEU A 85 18.05 -20.99 3.02
CA LEU A 85 17.75 -20.61 4.40
C LEU A 85 17.93 -21.81 5.35
N GLU A 86 18.94 -21.75 6.18
CA GLU A 86 19.14 -22.74 7.25
C GLU A 86 18.11 -22.53 8.38
N GLY A 87 17.40 -23.59 8.78
CA GLY A 87 16.39 -23.50 9.85
C GLY A 87 15.14 -22.70 9.45
N TYR A 88 14.78 -22.72 8.15
CA TYR A 88 13.54 -22.12 7.67
C TYR A 88 12.32 -22.62 8.45
N ASP A 89 11.57 -21.67 9.00
CA ASP A 89 10.29 -21.93 9.65
C ASP A 89 9.18 -21.19 8.90
N LYS A 90 8.27 -21.95 8.29
CA LYS A 90 7.19 -21.42 7.45
C LYS A 90 6.23 -20.48 8.18
N LYS A 91 6.15 -20.51 9.51
CA LYS A 91 5.30 -19.62 10.31
C LYS A 91 6.01 -18.35 10.72
N ARG A 92 7.34 -18.40 10.85
CA ARG A 92 8.19 -17.26 11.20
C ARG A 92 8.68 -16.50 9.98
N ASP A 93 9.14 -17.22 8.95
CA ASP A 93 9.86 -16.68 7.81
C ASP A 93 8.88 -16.50 6.63
N ILE A 94 8.16 -15.40 6.61
CA ILE A 94 7.01 -15.15 5.72
C ILE A 94 7.44 -14.71 4.32
N VAL A 95 8.39 -13.78 4.25
CA VAL A 95 9.01 -13.27 3.02
C VAL A 95 10.51 -13.10 3.25
N CYS A 96 11.28 -12.76 2.22
CA CYS A 96 12.71 -12.51 2.37
C CYS A 96 13.09 -11.14 1.80
N GLN A 97 14.06 -10.51 2.44
CA GLN A 97 14.81 -9.42 1.87
C GLN A 97 15.97 -9.99 1.05
N VAL A 98 16.14 -9.53 -0.19
CA VAL A 98 17.24 -9.86 -1.10
C VAL A 98 17.87 -8.53 -1.54
N GLY A 99 19.00 -8.17 -0.94
CA GLY A 99 19.55 -6.82 -1.06
C GLY A 99 18.56 -5.77 -0.57
N ALA A 100 18.26 -4.78 -1.39
CA ALA A 100 17.27 -3.73 -1.09
C ALA A 100 15.81 -4.14 -1.36
N GLN A 101 15.55 -5.36 -1.86
CA GLN A 101 14.22 -5.79 -2.29
C GLN A 101 13.62 -6.82 -1.36
N VAL A 102 12.28 -6.80 -1.19
CA VAL A 102 11.55 -7.91 -0.58
C VAL A 102 11.00 -8.82 -1.66
N LYS A 103 11.13 -10.12 -1.46
CA LYS A 103 10.71 -11.20 -2.35
C LYS A 103 9.95 -12.26 -1.56
N GLU A 104 9.16 -13.06 -2.27
CA GLU A 104 8.58 -14.28 -1.70
C GLU A 104 9.68 -15.33 -1.41
N ILE A 105 9.44 -16.18 -0.44
CA ILE A 105 10.43 -17.20 -0.02
C ILE A 105 10.77 -18.19 -1.16
N ASN A 106 9.82 -18.48 -2.05
CA ASN A 106 10.02 -19.35 -3.21
C ASN A 106 10.71 -18.65 -4.41
N TYR A 107 11.16 -17.40 -4.24
CA TYR A 107 11.77 -16.62 -5.31
C TYR A 107 13.08 -17.28 -5.80
N ALA A 108 13.23 -17.42 -7.12
CA ALA A 108 14.46 -17.93 -7.74
C ALA A 108 15.49 -16.80 -7.92
N LEU A 109 16.69 -17.03 -7.43
CA LEU A 109 17.81 -16.09 -7.54
C LEU A 109 18.34 -16.05 -8.98
N SER A 110 18.84 -14.90 -9.41
CA SER A 110 19.42 -14.68 -10.73
C SER A 110 20.75 -13.94 -10.58
N GLU A 111 21.55 -13.84 -11.65
CA GLU A 111 22.84 -13.15 -11.68
C GLU A 111 22.87 -11.77 -11.02
N LYS A 112 21.78 -10.99 -11.17
CA LYS A 112 21.66 -9.66 -10.56
C LYS A 112 21.63 -9.66 -9.02
N HIS A 113 21.57 -10.83 -8.39
CA HIS A 113 21.58 -10.97 -6.93
C HIS A 113 22.97 -11.38 -6.40
N ASP A 114 23.98 -11.44 -7.29
CA ASP A 114 25.37 -11.70 -6.89
C ASP A 114 25.84 -10.66 -5.86
N GLY A 115 26.52 -11.12 -4.81
CA GLY A 115 26.96 -10.31 -3.68
C GLY A 115 25.87 -9.84 -2.70
N MET A 116 24.59 -10.15 -2.95
CA MET A 116 23.50 -9.64 -2.12
C MET A 116 23.29 -10.44 -0.84
N GLU A 117 22.88 -9.72 0.21
CA GLU A 117 22.44 -10.32 1.45
C GLU A 117 20.97 -10.79 1.34
N ILE A 118 20.72 -11.99 1.88
CA ILE A 118 19.39 -12.58 2.00
C ILE A 118 19.04 -12.69 3.49
N LYS A 119 17.91 -12.09 3.88
CA LYS A 119 17.42 -12.08 5.24
C LYS A 119 15.94 -12.45 5.27
N PRO A 120 15.52 -13.49 6.05
CA PRO A 120 14.11 -13.78 6.23
C PRO A 120 13.44 -12.68 7.06
N LEU A 121 12.17 -12.40 6.78
CA LEU A 121 11.37 -11.38 7.44
C LEU A 121 10.07 -12.01 7.97
N GLY A 122 9.80 -11.77 9.25
CA GLY A 122 8.59 -12.21 9.95
C GLY A 122 7.50 -11.14 10.00
N LEU A 123 6.39 -11.45 10.67
CA LEU A 123 5.16 -10.64 10.70
C LEU A 123 5.31 -9.24 11.32
N SER A 124 6.37 -8.99 12.08
CA SER A 124 6.72 -7.64 12.56
C SER A 124 7.19 -6.70 11.44
N HIS A 125 7.47 -7.24 10.24
CA HIS A 125 7.79 -6.45 9.07
C HIS A 125 6.55 -6.17 8.22
N SER A 126 6.37 -4.92 7.76
CA SER A 126 5.17 -4.48 7.03
C SER A 126 4.88 -5.29 5.75
N GLU A 127 5.90 -5.68 4.99
CA GLU A 127 5.71 -6.45 3.75
C GLU A 127 5.38 -7.92 4.03
N ALA A 128 5.86 -8.48 5.15
CA ALA A 128 5.49 -9.82 5.59
C ALA A 128 4.04 -9.88 6.05
N SER A 129 3.60 -8.93 6.90
CA SER A 129 2.21 -8.80 7.32
C SER A 129 1.26 -8.61 6.11
N LYS A 130 1.69 -7.86 5.09
CA LYS A 130 0.93 -7.69 3.84
C LYS A 130 0.86 -8.98 3.00
N ALA A 131 1.96 -9.73 2.88
CA ALA A 131 1.97 -11.01 2.17
C ALA A 131 1.06 -12.04 2.85
N TYR A 132 1.08 -12.05 4.18
CA TYR A 132 0.20 -12.87 5.02
C TYR A 132 -1.28 -12.53 4.80
N GLU A 133 -1.64 -11.25 4.90
CA GLU A 133 -2.99 -10.73 4.66
C GLU A 133 -3.47 -11.08 3.25
N THR A 134 -2.62 -10.89 2.23
CA THR A 134 -2.94 -11.21 0.85
C THR A 134 -3.20 -12.71 0.68
N THR A 135 -2.40 -13.57 1.33
CA THR A 135 -2.59 -15.02 1.29
C THR A 135 -3.88 -15.43 1.99
N LEU A 136 -4.19 -14.81 3.14
CA LEU A 136 -5.45 -15.09 3.85
C LEU A 136 -6.67 -14.74 2.99
N ARG A 137 -6.67 -13.60 2.28
CA ARG A 137 -7.73 -13.26 1.31
C ARG A 137 -7.81 -14.27 0.16
N PHE A 138 -6.66 -14.74 -0.33
CA PHE A 138 -6.61 -15.77 -1.37
C PHE A 138 -7.24 -17.08 -0.88
N LEU A 139 -6.92 -17.52 0.34
CA LEU A 139 -7.50 -18.73 0.95
C LEU A 139 -9.00 -18.60 1.18
N ILE A 140 -9.47 -17.44 1.66
CA ILE A 140 -10.89 -17.19 1.84
C ILE A 140 -11.63 -17.19 0.49
N ALA A 141 -11.06 -16.58 -0.55
CA ALA A 141 -11.65 -16.62 -1.90
C ALA A 141 -11.68 -18.05 -2.46
N MET A 142 -10.64 -18.84 -2.23
CA MET A 142 -10.59 -20.27 -2.59
C MET A 142 -11.62 -21.08 -1.80
N ALA A 143 -11.78 -20.82 -0.51
CA ALA A 143 -12.77 -21.47 0.35
C ALA A 143 -14.21 -21.17 -0.12
N PHE A 144 -14.51 -19.91 -0.47
CA PHE A 144 -15.81 -19.55 -1.05
C PHE A 144 -16.07 -20.27 -2.37
N ARG A 145 -15.07 -20.35 -3.27
CA ARG A 145 -15.20 -21.12 -4.50
C ARG A 145 -15.50 -22.59 -4.22
N ASN A 146 -14.86 -23.19 -3.22
CA ASN A 146 -15.03 -24.62 -2.93
C ASN A 146 -16.39 -24.92 -2.28
N VAL A 147 -16.83 -24.09 -1.33
CA VAL A 147 -18.07 -24.32 -0.56
C VAL A 147 -19.30 -23.72 -1.25
N TYR A 148 -19.13 -22.56 -1.88
CA TYR A 148 -20.22 -21.79 -2.51
C TYR A 148 -19.84 -21.33 -3.93
N PRO A 149 -19.69 -22.24 -4.92
CA PRO A 149 -19.12 -21.93 -6.25
C PRO A 149 -19.89 -20.85 -7.04
N ASN A 150 -21.17 -20.65 -6.72
CA ASN A 150 -22.01 -19.63 -7.37
C ASN A 150 -22.02 -18.29 -6.65
N VAL A 151 -21.31 -18.15 -5.53
CA VAL A 151 -21.25 -16.91 -4.74
C VAL A 151 -19.97 -16.16 -5.08
N LYS A 152 -20.13 -14.96 -5.64
CA LYS A 152 -19.02 -14.03 -5.84
C LYS A 152 -18.88 -13.17 -4.60
N ILE A 153 -17.65 -12.99 -4.14
CA ILE A 153 -17.32 -12.16 -3.00
C ILE A 153 -16.46 -10.97 -3.42
N ARG A 154 -16.52 -9.91 -2.63
CA ARG A 154 -15.65 -8.75 -2.76
C ARG A 154 -15.04 -8.41 -1.41
N PHE A 155 -13.70 -8.24 -1.41
CA PHE A 155 -13.02 -7.60 -0.28
C PHE A 155 -13.07 -6.09 -0.49
N SER A 156 -13.33 -5.35 0.55
CA SER A 156 -13.44 -3.90 0.49
C SER A 156 -12.77 -3.23 1.69
N TYR A 157 -13.24 -2.08 2.09
CA TYR A 157 -12.63 -1.20 3.06
C TYR A 157 -12.17 -1.88 4.37
N ASN A 158 -11.18 -1.28 5.00
CA ASN A 158 -10.69 -1.68 6.31
C ASN A 158 -11.49 -0.98 7.42
N ALA A 159 -12.20 -1.76 8.23
CA ALA A 159 -12.82 -1.31 9.45
C ALA A 159 -12.03 -1.86 10.64
N SER A 160 -11.70 -1.06 11.64
CA SER A 160 -10.95 -1.50 12.82
C SER A 160 -9.69 -2.32 12.50
N ARG A 161 -8.87 -1.84 11.55
CA ARG A 161 -7.63 -2.52 11.07
C ARG A 161 -7.85 -3.93 10.51
N SER A 162 -9.06 -4.25 10.07
CA SER A 162 -9.46 -5.52 9.47
C SER A 162 -9.81 -5.38 8.01
N VAL A 163 -10.09 -6.49 7.33
CA VAL A 163 -10.62 -6.51 5.97
C VAL A 163 -12.10 -6.87 6.02
N TYR A 164 -12.94 -6.08 5.37
CA TYR A 164 -14.34 -6.40 5.19
C TYR A 164 -14.55 -7.18 3.90
N CYS A 165 -15.38 -8.23 3.96
CA CYS A 165 -15.76 -9.04 2.81
C CYS A 165 -17.27 -9.22 2.73
N GLU A 166 -17.86 -8.99 1.56
CA GLU A 166 -19.28 -9.22 1.31
C GLU A 166 -19.53 -10.12 0.11
N ALA A 167 -20.68 -10.76 0.04
CA ALA A 167 -21.17 -11.40 -1.15
C ALA A 167 -21.79 -10.37 -2.12
N LEU A 168 -21.47 -10.51 -3.42
CA LEU A 168 -22.11 -9.68 -4.45
C LEU A 168 -23.55 -10.11 -4.71
N ASN A 169 -23.90 -11.34 -4.34
CA ASN A 169 -25.25 -11.90 -4.39
C ASN A 169 -26.08 -11.36 -3.22
N LYS A 170 -27.02 -10.47 -3.50
CA LYS A 170 -27.82 -9.77 -2.46
C LYS A 170 -28.62 -10.68 -1.52
N THR A 171 -29.00 -11.87 -1.97
CA THR A 171 -29.79 -12.85 -1.20
C THR A 171 -28.94 -13.80 -0.36
N PHE A 172 -27.61 -13.78 -0.53
CA PHE A 172 -26.71 -14.68 0.20
C PHE A 172 -26.45 -14.16 1.62
N ASN A 173 -26.64 -15.05 2.60
CA ASN A 173 -26.42 -14.71 4.02
C ASN A 173 -24.99 -15.02 4.43
N MET A 174 -24.14 -14.00 4.49
CA MET A 174 -22.73 -14.12 4.87
C MET A 174 -22.53 -14.62 6.31
N SER A 175 -23.40 -14.27 7.24
CA SER A 175 -23.26 -14.70 8.65
C SER A 175 -23.39 -16.22 8.79
N ARG A 176 -24.26 -16.85 8.00
CA ARG A 176 -24.40 -18.33 7.97
C ARG A 176 -23.21 -19.03 7.30
N ALA A 177 -22.48 -18.32 6.46
CA ALA A 177 -21.33 -18.85 5.76
C ALA A 177 -20.05 -18.88 6.63
N VAL A 178 -20.02 -18.17 7.76
CA VAL A 178 -18.78 -18.01 8.57
C VAL A 178 -18.20 -19.34 8.98
N GLU A 179 -18.98 -20.22 9.62
CA GLU A 179 -18.44 -21.52 10.09
C GLU A 179 -18.04 -22.48 8.95
N PRO A 180 -18.85 -22.67 7.90
CA PRO A 180 -18.40 -23.45 6.73
C PRO A 180 -17.13 -22.90 6.10
N ILE A 181 -16.95 -21.58 5.99
CA ILE A 181 -15.76 -20.98 5.43
C ILE A 181 -14.56 -21.13 6.38
N LYS A 182 -14.72 -20.95 7.68
CA LYS A 182 -13.65 -21.22 8.67
C LYS A 182 -13.14 -22.66 8.56
N ASN A 183 -14.07 -23.63 8.50
CA ASN A 183 -13.73 -25.04 8.40
C ASN A 183 -12.95 -25.34 7.11
N GLU A 184 -13.37 -24.77 5.98
CA GLU A 184 -12.67 -24.97 4.71
C GLU A 184 -11.30 -24.26 4.69
N VAL A 185 -11.19 -23.03 5.22
CA VAL A 185 -9.90 -22.33 5.36
C VAL A 185 -8.95 -23.15 6.22
N LYS A 186 -9.44 -23.69 7.36
CA LYS A 186 -8.63 -24.58 8.21
C LYS A 186 -8.19 -25.83 7.46
N ARG A 187 -9.08 -26.49 6.74
CA ARG A 187 -8.75 -27.66 5.90
C ARG A 187 -7.65 -27.35 4.87
N LEU A 188 -7.73 -26.19 4.22
CA LEU A 188 -6.73 -25.73 3.26
C LEU A 188 -5.37 -25.46 3.93
N ILE A 189 -5.37 -24.89 5.14
CA ILE A 189 -4.15 -24.65 5.94
C ILE A 189 -3.52 -25.99 6.37
N ASP A 190 -4.33 -26.91 6.91
CA ASP A 190 -3.86 -28.21 7.38
C ASP A 190 -3.31 -29.09 6.23
N ALA A 191 -3.82 -28.91 5.02
CA ALA A 191 -3.33 -29.58 3.81
C ALA A 191 -1.98 -29.06 3.30
N ASP A 192 -1.50 -27.93 3.79
CA ASP A 192 -0.20 -27.31 3.46
C ASP A 192 0.10 -27.24 1.95
N LEU A 193 -0.87 -26.83 1.17
CA LEU A 193 -0.79 -26.78 -0.29
C LEU A 193 0.23 -25.72 -0.75
N LYS A 194 1.07 -26.09 -1.72
CA LYS A 194 2.05 -25.18 -2.32
C LYS A 194 1.35 -24.02 -3.05
N ILE A 195 1.86 -22.81 -2.86
CA ILE A 195 1.43 -21.60 -3.57
C ILE A 195 2.55 -21.20 -4.55
N GLU A 196 2.24 -21.23 -5.84
CA GLU A 196 3.21 -20.97 -6.90
C GLU A 196 2.88 -19.68 -7.63
N ARG A 197 3.87 -18.81 -7.76
CA ARG A 197 3.77 -17.62 -8.59
C ARG A 197 4.17 -17.93 -10.01
N LEU A 198 3.26 -17.71 -10.94
CA LEU A 198 3.46 -17.93 -12.37
C LEU A 198 3.49 -16.60 -13.12
N SER A 199 4.21 -16.56 -14.23
CA SER A 199 4.19 -15.46 -15.19
C SER A 199 3.70 -16.04 -16.53
N LEU A 200 2.49 -15.67 -16.94
CA LEU A 200 1.82 -16.23 -18.11
C LEU A 200 1.56 -15.13 -19.15
N PRO A 201 1.48 -15.46 -20.44
CA PRO A 201 0.93 -14.57 -21.44
C PRO A 201 -0.48 -14.13 -21.06
N VAL A 202 -0.84 -12.86 -21.36
CA VAL A 202 -2.16 -12.30 -21.01
C VAL A 202 -3.29 -13.11 -21.65
N GLU A 203 -3.10 -13.62 -22.85
CA GLU A 203 -4.09 -14.45 -23.55
C GLU A 203 -4.36 -15.76 -22.80
N GLU A 204 -3.31 -16.48 -22.38
CA GLU A 204 -3.43 -17.71 -21.61
C GLU A 204 -4.13 -17.47 -20.27
N LEU A 205 -3.73 -16.40 -19.57
CA LEU A 205 -4.32 -16.03 -18.30
C LEU A 205 -5.80 -15.61 -18.46
N SER A 206 -6.13 -14.92 -19.54
CA SER A 206 -7.52 -14.57 -19.88
C SER A 206 -8.38 -15.82 -20.08
N ASN A 207 -7.85 -16.84 -20.76
CA ASN A 207 -8.55 -18.11 -20.94
C ASN A 207 -8.78 -18.83 -19.59
N LEU A 208 -7.79 -18.82 -18.68
CA LEU A 208 -7.93 -19.40 -17.33
C LEU A 208 -8.99 -18.66 -16.51
N TYR A 209 -9.00 -17.34 -16.52
CA TYR A 209 -9.98 -16.55 -15.80
C TYR A 209 -11.39 -16.65 -16.40
N ALA A 210 -11.51 -16.75 -17.73
CA ALA A 210 -12.79 -16.99 -18.39
C ALA A 210 -13.40 -18.34 -17.97
N LYS A 211 -12.60 -19.41 -17.99
CA LYS A 211 -13.03 -20.74 -17.52
C LYS A 211 -13.46 -20.73 -16.05
N SER A 212 -12.86 -19.90 -15.23
CA SER A 212 -13.19 -19.75 -13.80
C SER A 212 -14.26 -18.70 -13.53
N ASN A 213 -14.91 -18.13 -14.55
CA ASN A 213 -15.94 -17.08 -14.45
C ASN A 213 -15.48 -15.83 -13.63
N MET A 214 -14.18 -15.48 -13.71
CA MET A 214 -13.58 -14.32 -13.03
C MET A 214 -13.60 -13.09 -13.95
N LYS A 215 -14.80 -12.54 -14.19
CA LYS A 215 -15.00 -11.42 -15.11
C LYS A 215 -14.26 -10.16 -14.65
N ASP A 216 -14.20 -9.89 -13.37
CA ASP A 216 -13.48 -8.78 -12.76
C ASP A 216 -11.98 -8.79 -13.12
N LYS A 217 -11.36 -9.97 -13.14
CA LYS A 217 -9.96 -10.16 -13.55
C LYS A 217 -9.76 -9.90 -15.05
N LEU A 218 -10.69 -10.35 -15.88
CA LEU A 218 -10.67 -10.10 -17.33
C LEU A 218 -10.78 -8.59 -17.61
N ASP A 219 -11.68 -7.91 -16.92
CA ASP A 219 -11.85 -6.45 -17.04
C ASP A 219 -10.55 -5.71 -16.69
N VAL A 220 -9.82 -6.13 -15.67
CA VAL A 220 -8.52 -5.51 -15.30
C VAL A 220 -7.44 -5.84 -16.33
N LEU A 221 -7.39 -7.09 -16.84
CA LEU A 221 -6.41 -7.48 -17.85
C LEU A 221 -6.52 -6.67 -19.13
N SER A 222 -7.74 -6.22 -19.52
CA SER A 222 -7.93 -5.38 -20.71
C SER A 222 -7.23 -4.02 -20.63
N TYR A 223 -6.95 -3.52 -19.43
CA TYR A 223 -6.20 -2.28 -19.20
C TYR A 223 -4.72 -2.49 -18.92
N ARG A 224 -4.24 -3.74 -19.02
CA ARG A 224 -2.84 -4.07 -18.77
C ARG A 224 -1.97 -3.73 -19.97
N PRO A 225 -0.90 -2.90 -19.82
CA PRO A 225 -0.02 -2.55 -20.94
C PRO A 225 0.98 -3.65 -21.33
N GLU A 226 1.33 -4.57 -20.40
CA GLU A 226 2.30 -5.63 -20.65
C GLU A 226 1.64 -6.88 -21.26
N LYS A 227 2.39 -7.60 -22.11
CA LYS A 227 1.94 -8.84 -22.77
C LYS A 227 1.90 -10.06 -21.85
N SER A 228 2.49 -9.99 -20.66
CA SER A 228 2.48 -11.05 -19.65
C SER A 228 1.97 -10.53 -18.31
N ALA A 229 1.40 -11.41 -17.52
CA ALA A 229 0.90 -11.10 -16.20
C ALA A 229 1.27 -12.18 -15.18
N HIS A 230 1.39 -11.78 -13.92
CA HIS A 230 1.56 -12.73 -12.84
C HIS A 230 0.19 -13.25 -12.38
N THR A 231 0.20 -14.51 -11.92
CA THR A 231 -0.90 -15.12 -11.16
C THR A 231 -0.30 -16.06 -10.11
N TYR A 232 -1.08 -16.40 -9.09
CA TYR A 232 -0.73 -17.45 -8.14
C TYR A 232 -1.62 -18.67 -8.40
N LYS A 233 -1.01 -19.84 -8.30
CA LYS A 233 -1.65 -21.14 -8.42
C LYS A 233 -1.56 -21.88 -7.09
N CYS A 234 -2.69 -22.42 -6.63
CA CYS A 234 -2.77 -23.35 -5.50
C CYS A 234 -3.74 -24.48 -5.88
N GLY A 235 -3.20 -25.67 -6.09
CA GLY A 235 -3.99 -26.76 -6.71
C GLY A 235 -4.48 -26.37 -8.10
N ASP A 236 -5.80 -26.37 -8.28
CA ASP A 236 -6.49 -25.94 -9.51
C ASP A 236 -7.00 -24.48 -9.46
N TYR A 237 -6.76 -23.76 -8.36
CA TYR A 237 -7.19 -22.37 -8.18
C TYR A 237 -6.11 -21.38 -8.63
N TYR A 238 -6.52 -20.44 -9.48
CA TYR A 238 -5.68 -19.35 -9.99
C TYR A 238 -6.26 -18.00 -9.57
N ASN A 239 -5.44 -17.14 -8.98
CA ASN A 239 -5.85 -15.76 -8.63
C ASN A 239 -4.63 -14.86 -8.49
N TYR A 240 -4.81 -13.55 -8.68
CA TYR A 240 -3.77 -12.55 -8.46
C TYR A 240 -4.31 -11.38 -7.63
N LEU A 241 -3.69 -11.11 -6.49
CA LEU A 241 -4.10 -10.06 -5.54
C LEU A 241 -3.10 -8.90 -5.45
N HIS A 242 -2.31 -8.70 -6.51
CA HIS A 242 -1.38 -7.58 -6.71
C HIS A 242 -0.30 -7.39 -5.62
N SER A 243 -0.02 -8.41 -4.82
CA SER A 243 1.01 -8.45 -3.79
C SER A 243 1.77 -9.77 -3.82
N TYR A 244 2.80 -9.91 -2.99
CA TYR A 244 3.42 -11.20 -2.72
C TYR A 244 2.53 -12.05 -1.82
N MET A 245 2.76 -13.38 -1.87
CA MET A 245 2.12 -14.36 -1.01
C MET A 245 3.15 -15.26 -0.34
N VAL A 246 2.74 -15.99 0.67
CA VAL A 246 3.57 -16.96 1.38
C VAL A 246 3.79 -18.22 0.53
N ALA A 247 4.71 -19.11 0.95
CA ALA A 247 5.13 -20.27 0.16
C ALA A 247 4.07 -21.37 0.07
N SER A 248 3.26 -21.56 1.11
CA SER A 248 2.22 -22.57 1.17
C SER A 248 1.07 -22.14 2.07
N THR A 249 -0.07 -22.82 1.97
CA THR A 249 -1.26 -22.51 2.80
C THR A 249 -0.99 -22.71 4.29
N GLY A 250 -0.13 -23.67 4.65
CA GLY A 250 0.27 -23.95 6.03
C GLY A 250 1.16 -22.90 6.70
N CYS A 251 1.57 -21.84 5.97
CA CYS A 251 2.23 -20.68 6.57
C CYS A 251 1.26 -19.80 7.36
N ILE A 252 -0.05 -19.89 7.10
CA ILE A 252 -1.07 -19.15 7.83
C ILE A 252 -1.36 -19.87 9.15
N SER A 253 -1.32 -19.14 10.28
CA SER A 253 -1.60 -19.67 11.63
C SER A 253 -2.74 -18.92 12.32
N ASP A 254 -2.61 -17.61 12.42
CA ASP A 254 -3.45 -16.78 13.26
C ASP A 254 -4.34 -15.87 12.41
N TYR A 255 -5.64 -16.00 12.57
CA TYR A 255 -6.64 -15.16 11.91
C TYR A 255 -7.98 -15.26 12.63
N SER A 256 -8.83 -14.28 12.42
CA SER A 256 -10.22 -14.30 12.87
C SER A 256 -11.15 -13.98 11.70
N ILE A 257 -12.26 -14.69 11.61
CA ILE A 257 -13.36 -14.41 10.68
C ILE A 257 -14.63 -14.30 11.51
N THR A 258 -15.26 -13.11 11.53
CA THR A 258 -16.44 -12.85 12.35
C THR A 258 -17.58 -12.29 11.50
N PRO A 259 -18.85 -12.56 11.86
CA PRO A 259 -20.00 -11.92 11.20
C PRO A 259 -19.96 -10.41 11.41
N TYR A 260 -20.21 -9.65 10.35
CA TYR A 260 -20.37 -8.19 10.39
C TYR A 260 -21.31 -7.76 9.26
N SER A 261 -22.59 -7.66 9.60
CA SER A 261 -23.69 -7.49 8.63
C SER A 261 -23.48 -6.28 7.70
N PRO A 262 -23.68 -6.44 6.38
CA PRO A 262 -24.18 -7.63 5.67
C PRO A 262 -23.07 -8.62 5.24
N GLY A 263 -21.83 -8.44 5.64
CA GLY A 263 -20.67 -9.25 5.29
C GLY A 263 -20.01 -9.94 6.48
N ILE A 264 -18.69 -10.06 6.39
CA ILE A 264 -17.80 -10.60 7.42
C ILE A 264 -16.58 -9.72 7.58
N ILE A 265 -15.99 -9.73 8.77
CA ILE A 265 -14.70 -9.11 9.10
C ILE A 265 -13.64 -10.18 9.19
N ILE A 266 -12.47 -9.87 8.65
CA ILE A 266 -11.29 -10.72 8.63
C ILE A 266 -10.17 -9.97 9.33
N GLN A 267 -9.66 -10.52 10.44
CA GLN A 267 -8.55 -9.97 11.20
C GLN A 267 -7.33 -10.88 11.11
N TYR A 268 -6.15 -10.31 11.18
CA TYR A 268 -4.87 -10.97 11.01
C TYR A 268 -3.78 -10.21 11.77
N PRO A 269 -2.61 -10.86 12.03
CA PRO A 269 -1.48 -10.24 12.73
C PRO A 269 -0.99 -8.97 12.05
N ARG A 270 -0.85 -7.89 12.82
CA ARG A 270 -0.47 -6.56 12.33
C ARG A 270 0.96 -6.20 12.73
N HIS A 271 1.79 -5.76 11.76
CA HIS A 271 3.18 -5.40 12.05
C HIS A 271 3.30 -4.24 13.06
N GLU A 272 2.38 -3.26 13.01
CA GLU A 272 2.35 -2.12 13.92
C GLU A 272 1.90 -2.49 15.36
N LEU A 273 1.47 -3.73 15.57
CA LEU A 273 1.10 -4.31 16.87
C LEU A 273 1.98 -5.52 17.21
N ASN A 274 3.25 -5.52 16.79
CA ASN A 274 4.21 -6.60 17.05
C ASN A 274 3.70 -7.99 16.63
N ALA A 275 2.98 -8.06 15.49
CA ALA A 275 2.36 -9.27 14.96
C ALA A 275 1.19 -9.82 15.80
N GLU A 276 0.54 -9.01 16.59
CA GLU A 276 -0.71 -9.35 17.27
C GLU A 276 -1.93 -9.06 16.39
N ILE A 277 -3.00 -9.82 16.61
CA ILE A 277 -4.31 -9.54 16.01
C ILE A 277 -4.98 -8.45 16.84
N PRO A 278 -5.39 -7.31 16.25
CA PRO A 278 -6.06 -6.26 16.98
C PRO A 278 -7.42 -6.70 17.49
N GLU A 279 -7.81 -6.19 18.65
CA GLU A 279 -9.20 -6.27 19.09
C GLU A 279 -10.10 -5.51 18.09
N PHE A 280 -11.27 -6.06 17.79
CA PHE A 280 -12.22 -5.38 16.94
C PHE A 280 -12.94 -4.29 17.74
N VAL A 281 -12.77 -3.04 17.33
CA VAL A 281 -13.46 -1.88 17.89
C VAL A 281 -14.42 -1.35 16.84
N GLU A 282 -15.70 -1.22 17.18
CA GLU A 282 -16.67 -0.64 16.28
C GLU A 282 -16.45 0.87 16.14
N GLU A 283 -16.06 1.29 14.95
CA GLU A 283 -15.85 2.69 14.60
C GLU A 283 -17.14 3.28 14.05
N SER A 284 -18.04 3.71 14.95
CA SER A 284 -19.42 4.10 14.60
C SER A 284 -19.47 5.31 13.65
N THR A 285 -18.65 6.32 13.86
CA THR A 285 -18.63 7.56 13.06
C THR A 285 -17.83 7.38 11.78
N TYR A 286 -16.60 6.89 11.91
CA TYR A 286 -15.72 6.61 10.76
C TYR A 286 -16.29 5.51 9.87
N GLY A 287 -16.76 4.40 10.46
CA GLY A 287 -17.35 3.27 9.74
C GLY A 287 -18.64 3.64 9.01
N ARG A 288 -19.47 4.53 9.56
CA ARG A 288 -20.66 5.06 8.86
C ARG A 288 -20.27 5.79 7.57
N THR A 289 -19.25 6.63 7.62
CA THR A 289 -18.77 7.37 6.45
C THR A 289 -18.16 6.42 5.40
N LEU A 290 -17.43 5.38 5.84
CA LEU A 290 -16.95 4.31 4.93
C LEU A 290 -18.12 3.62 4.23
N GLN A 291 -19.16 3.23 4.95
CA GLN A 291 -20.37 2.59 4.38
C GLN A 291 -21.08 3.51 3.40
N GLN A 292 -21.22 4.80 3.72
CA GLN A 292 -21.82 5.78 2.80
C GLN A 292 -21.00 5.92 1.50
N ALA A 293 -19.66 5.99 1.63
CA ALA A 293 -18.76 6.03 0.48
C ALA A 293 -18.90 4.77 -0.38
N TYR A 294 -18.95 3.60 0.26
CA TYR A 294 -19.15 2.33 -0.42
C TYR A 294 -20.50 2.25 -1.16
N LYS A 295 -21.60 2.60 -0.49
CA LYS A 295 -22.95 2.62 -1.09
C LYS A 295 -23.01 3.56 -2.30
N TRP A 296 -22.36 4.72 -2.21
CA TRP A 296 -22.28 5.66 -3.34
C TRP A 296 -21.47 5.09 -4.51
N ALA A 297 -20.27 4.57 -4.26
CA ALA A 297 -19.45 3.95 -5.29
C ALA A 297 -20.18 2.80 -6.00
N LYS A 298 -20.94 2.00 -5.25
CA LYS A 298 -21.80 0.92 -5.78
C LYS A 298 -22.92 1.45 -6.66
N LYS A 299 -23.63 2.50 -6.22
CA LYS A 299 -24.73 3.13 -6.97
C LYS A 299 -24.24 3.76 -8.29
N THR A 300 -23.07 4.38 -8.26
CA THR A 300 -22.49 5.10 -9.42
C THR A 300 -21.62 4.22 -10.30
N LYS A 301 -21.42 2.93 -9.95
CA LYS A 301 -20.53 1.98 -10.65
C LYS A 301 -19.09 2.51 -10.73
N LEU A 302 -18.52 2.86 -9.57
CA LEU A 302 -17.16 3.36 -9.40
C LEU A 302 -16.38 2.52 -8.37
N GLN A 303 -16.71 1.23 -8.24
CA GLN A 303 -16.09 0.36 -7.23
C GLN A 303 -14.77 -0.26 -7.70
N THR A 304 -14.50 -0.27 -9.02
CA THR A 304 -13.28 -0.87 -9.57
C THR A 304 -12.61 0.06 -10.58
N ILE A 305 -11.28 -0.13 -10.78
CA ILE A 305 -10.52 0.65 -11.78
C ILE A 305 -11.16 0.55 -13.18
N PRO A 306 -11.54 -0.64 -13.69
CA PRO A 306 -12.21 -0.74 -14.99
C PRO A 306 -13.52 0.05 -15.07
N GLU A 307 -14.28 0.14 -13.98
CA GLU A 307 -15.51 0.94 -13.94
C GLU A 307 -15.20 2.44 -14.08
N VAL A 308 -14.18 2.94 -13.39
CA VAL A 308 -13.71 4.34 -13.49
C VAL A 308 -13.21 4.64 -14.91
N ASN A 309 -12.38 3.77 -15.46
CA ASN A 309 -11.84 3.93 -16.81
C ASN A 309 -12.96 4.01 -17.85
N ARG A 310 -13.97 3.15 -17.75
CA ARG A 310 -15.14 3.20 -18.65
C ARG A 310 -15.89 4.52 -18.58
N LYS A 311 -15.96 5.17 -17.40
CA LYS A 311 -16.54 6.52 -17.26
C LYS A 311 -15.74 7.57 -18.02
N ILE A 312 -14.40 7.47 -17.98
CA ILE A 312 -13.51 8.41 -18.68
C ILE A 312 -13.58 8.21 -20.20
N GLU A 313 -13.66 6.95 -20.67
CA GLU A 313 -13.55 6.59 -22.08
C GLU A 313 -14.87 6.71 -22.86
N ARG A 314 -16.01 6.48 -22.20
CA ARG A 314 -17.32 6.34 -22.85
C ARG A 314 -18.28 7.46 -22.51
N ASP A 315 -18.16 8.03 -21.31
CA ASP A 315 -19.05 9.05 -20.82
C ASP A 315 -18.44 10.45 -21.07
N ASN A 316 -19.22 11.48 -20.81
CA ASN A 316 -18.72 12.84 -20.81
C ASN A 316 -17.78 13.03 -19.60
N LEU A 317 -16.49 13.20 -19.84
CA LEU A 317 -15.46 13.38 -18.80
C LEU A 317 -15.79 14.53 -17.85
N LEU A 318 -16.30 15.66 -18.41
CA LEU A 318 -16.72 16.81 -17.60
C LEU A 318 -17.84 16.42 -16.63
N GLU A 319 -18.87 15.72 -17.10
CA GLU A 319 -19.97 15.25 -16.23
C GLU A 319 -19.48 14.32 -15.13
N PHE A 320 -18.54 13.43 -15.44
CA PHE A 320 -17.96 12.53 -14.44
C PHE A 320 -17.19 13.30 -13.35
N ILE A 321 -16.37 14.27 -13.72
CA ILE A 321 -15.65 15.14 -12.77
C ILE A 321 -16.65 15.92 -11.93
N GLN A 322 -17.63 16.59 -12.56
CA GLN A 322 -18.65 17.39 -11.88
C GLN A 322 -19.52 16.55 -10.94
N MET A 323 -19.84 15.32 -11.30
CA MET A 323 -20.57 14.40 -10.42
C MET A 323 -19.77 14.10 -9.13
N CYS A 324 -18.46 13.90 -9.23
CA CYS A 324 -17.59 13.67 -8.07
C CYS A 324 -17.48 14.93 -7.20
N GLU A 325 -17.35 16.11 -7.82
CA GLU A 325 -17.30 17.39 -7.11
C GLU A 325 -18.64 17.76 -6.45
N ALA A 326 -19.75 17.49 -7.13
CA ALA A 326 -21.10 17.71 -6.58
C ALA A 326 -21.32 16.90 -5.30
N ARG A 327 -20.77 15.68 -5.22
CA ARG A 327 -20.79 14.88 -3.98
C ARG A 327 -20.02 15.57 -2.85
N HIS A 328 -18.83 16.11 -3.12
CA HIS A 328 -18.07 16.87 -2.12
C HIS A 328 -18.84 18.12 -1.67
N ASN A 329 -19.47 18.83 -2.59
CA ASN A 329 -20.30 20.00 -2.27
C ASN A 329 -21.49 19.62 -1.38
N ALA A 330 -22.16 18.50 -1.67
CA ALA A 330 -23.26 18.00 -0.84
C ALA A 330 -22.78 17.67 0.58
N MET A 331 -21.62 17.01 0.74
CA MET A 331 -21.05 16.71 2.06
C MET A 331 -20.64 17.98 2.82
N LEU A 332 -20.14 19.01 2.13
CA LEU A 332 -19.85 20.31 2.73
C LEU A 332 -21.12 21.02 3.21
N SER A 333 -22.19 20.99 2.41
CA SER A 333 -23.46 21.57 2.79
C SER A 333 -24.10 20.84 3.99
N ASP A 334 -23.97 19.50 4.06
CA ASP A 334 -24.39 18.73 5.23
C ASP A 334 -23.61 19.13 6.50
N LEU A 335 -22.29 19.31 6.35
CA LEU A 335 -21.42 19.80 7.41
C LEU A 335 -21.81 21.22 7.86
N GLY A 336 -22.03 22.13 6.90
CA GLY A 336 -22.45 23.51 7.16
C GLY A 336 -23.76 23.56 7.96
N ARG A 337 -24.75 22.74 7.57
CA ARG A 337 -26.01 22.62 8.32
C ARG A 337 -25.83 22.08 9.75
N ALA A 338 -24.94 21.11 9.92
CA ALA A 338 -24.65 20.55 11.25
C ALA A 338 -24.00 21.58 12.18
N ILE A 339 -23.11 22.44 11.66
CA ILE A 339 -22.49 23.51 12.43
C ILE A 339 -23.52 24.62 12.72
N GLU A 340 -24.28 25.06 11.71
CA GLU A 340 -25.29 26.11 11.83
C GLU A 340 -26.34 25.77 12.89
N ALA A 341 -26.74 24.50 12.99
CA ALA A 341 -27.78 24.05 13.93
C ALA A 341 -27.42 24.28 15.41
N ASP A 342 -26.13 24.45 15.75
CA ASP A 342 -25.65 24.68 17.12
C ASP A 342 -24.65 25.85 17.21
N ILE A 343 -24.72 26.79 16.27
CA ILE A 343 -23.74 27.89 16.15
C ILE A 343 -23.70 28.82 17.36
N GLU A 344 -24.80 28.94 18.06
CA GLU A 344 -24.89 29.76 19.29
C GLU A 344 -23.95 29.22 20.39
N ASN A 345 -23.70 27.92 20.41
CA ASN A 345 -22.80 27.27 21.37
C ASN A 345 -21.39 27.09 20.83
N ILE A 346 -21.23 26.81 19.55
CA ILE A 346 -19.92 26.51 18.93
C ILE A 346 -19.02 27.75 18.92
N ARG A 347 -17.84 27.64 19.51
CA ARG A 347 -16.77 28.67 19.48
C ARG A 347 -15.51 28.16 18.79
N LEU A 348 -15.34 26.86 18.69
CA LEU A 348 -14.18 26.22 18.11
C LEU A 348 -14.59 25.14 17.13
N ILE A 349 -14.11 25.21 15.91
CA ILE A 349 -14.23 24.18 14.86
C ILE A 349 -12.83 23.59 14.66
N ALA A 350 -12.62 22.36 15.08
CA ALA A 350 -11.32 21.69 15.04
C ALA A 350 -11.25 20.71 13.85
N ILE A 351 -10.34 20.94 12.90
CA ILE A 351 -10.18 20.13 11.69
C ILE A 351 -8.86 19.38 11.75
N ALA A 352 -8.93 18.06 11.94
CA ALA A 352 -7.75 17.19 11.86
C ALA A 352 -7.86 16.15 10.75
N GLY A 353 -6.73 15.64 10.37
CA GLY A 353 -6.60 14.54 9.40
C GLY A 353 -5.16 14.22 9.11
N PRO A 354 -4.88 13.04 8.59
CA PRO A 354 -3.52 12.59 8.32
C PRO A 354 -2.87 13.40 7.20
N SER A 355 -1.55 13.26 7.04
CA SER A 355 -0.80 13.94 5.98
C SER A 355 -1.39 13.66 4.60
N SER A 356 -1.46 14.68 3.75
CA SER A 356 -2.03 14.64 2.40
C SER A 356 -3.50 14.21 2.34
N SER A 357 -4.27 14.54 3.37
CA SER A 357 -5.73 14.37 3.37
C SER A 357 -6.47 15.50 2.64
N GLY A 358 -5.83 16.64 2.38
CA GLY A 358 -6.47 17.81 1.77
C GLY A 358 -7.00 18.81 2.79
N LYS A 359 -6.41 18.87 4.01
CA LYS A 359 -6.88 19.72 5.12
C LYS A 359 -6.96 21.20 4.77
N THR A 360 -5.90 21.76 4.20
CA THR A 360 -5.81 23.21 3.96
C THR A 360 -6.86 23.70 2.97
N THR A 361 -7.02 23.00 1.85
CA THR A 361 -8.09 23.30 0.88
C THR A 361 -9.46 23.09 1.48
N PHE A 362 -9.65 21.99 2.24
CA PHE A 362 -10.91 21.69 2.91
C PHE A 362 -11.29 22.77 3.93
N CYS A 363 -10.34 23.23 4.74
CA CYS A 363 -10.56 24.29 5.72
C CYS A 363 -11.07 25.59 5.04
N ASN A 364 -10.46 25.98 3.91
CA ASN A 364 -10.95 27.12 3.11
C ASN A 364 -12.36 26.88 2.56
N ARG A 365 -12.67 25.66 2.12
CA ARG A 365 -14.03 25.33 1.63
C ARG A 365 -15.06 25.37 2.75
N VAL A 366 -14.73 24.86 3.95
CA VAL A 366 -15.59 24.98 5.14
C VAL A 366 -15.83 26.45 5.49
N ARG A 367 -14.77 27.28 5.45
CA ARG A 367 -14.92 28.73 5.66
C ARG A 367 -15.91 29.35 4.68
N ILE A 368 -15.79 29.05 3.38
CA ILE A 368 -16.71 29.59 2.36
C ILE A 368 -18.14 29.07 2.56
N GLU A 369 -18.32 27.80 2.93
CA GLU A 369 -19.64 27.25 3.25
C GLU A 369 -20.29 27.96 4.43
N LEU A 370 -19.51 28.26 5.49
CA LEU A 370 -20.01 29.01 6.65
C LEU A 370 -20.31 30.48 6.31
N LEU A 371 -19.46 31.13 5.53
CA LEU A 371 -19.74 32.50 5.03
C LEU A 371 -21.04 32.57 4.23
N SER A 372 -21.35 31.55 3.42
CA SER A 372 -22.61 31.50 2.67
C SER A 372 -23.86 31.39 3.56
N ARG A 373 -23.67 31.06 4.84
CA ARG A 373 -24.70 30.96 5.90
C ARG A 373 -24.68 32.17 6.84
N GLY A 374 -23.90 33.21 6.53
CA GLY A 374 -23.77 34.38 7.40
C GLY A 374 -22.89 34.18 8.62
N ILE A 375 -22.11 33.09 8.68
CA ILE A 375 -21.19 32.79 9.77
C ILE A 375 -19.79 33.17 9.32
N GLU A 376 -19.11 34.08 10.02
CA GLU A 376 -17.78 34.58 9.70
C GLU A 376 -16.69 33.94 10.58
N PRO A 377 -16.10 32.78 10.22
CA PRO A 377 -15.10 32.14 11.04
C PRO A 377 -13.70 32.76 10.86
N VAL A 378 -12.93 32.77 11.93
CA VAL A 378 -11.49 33.10 11.92
C VAL A 378 -10.70 31.81 11.80
N MET A 379 -9.70 31.77 10.89
CA MET A 379 -8.87 30.57 10.66
C MET A 379 -7.50 30.70 11.32
N ILE A 380 -7.07 29.65 12.02
CA ILE A 380 -5.74 29.54 12.65
C ILE A 380 -5.13 28.19 12.25
N SER A 381 -3.90 28.20 11.74
CA SER A 381 -3.15 26.97 11.48
C SER A 381 -2.33 26.58 12.69
N LEU A 382 -2.40 25.31 13.11
CA LEU A 382 -1.55 24.78 14.16
C LEU A 382 -0.08 24.70 13.72
N ASP A 383 0.16 24.63 12.42
CA ASP A 383 1.51 24.58 11.87
C ASP A 383 2.30 25.88 12.16
N ASP A 384 1.60 27.00 12.41
CA ASP A 384 2.22 28.27 12.80
C ASP A 384 2.79 28.27 14.24
N TYR A 385 2.40 27.29 15.06
CA TYR A 385 2.84 27.14 16.45
C TYR A 385 3.96 26.14 16.65
N TYR A 386 4.58 25.61 15.57
CA TYR A 386 5.73 24.73 15.68
C TYR A 386 6.92 25.46 16.34
N PHE A 387 7.63 24.72 17.20
CA PHE A 387 8.94 25.16 17.68
C PHE A 387 9.99 25.02 16.58
N GLU A 388 11.06 25.80 16.69
CA GLU A 388 12.25 25.63 15.86
C GLU A 388 12.91 24.27 16.15
N LYS A 389 13.56 23.68 15.14
CA LYS A 389 14.15 22.32 15.27
C LYS A 389 15.13 22.19 16.44
N GLU A 390 15.90 23.23 16.72
CA GLU A 390 16.85 23.30 17.83
C GLU A 390 16.16 23.19 19.21
N VAL A 391 14.96 23.74 19.31
CA VAL A 391 14.12 23.65 20.52
C VAL A 391 13.55 22.22 20.62
N ILE A 392 13.08 21.67 19.52
CA ILE A 392 12.54 20.29 19.47
C ILE A 392 13.61 19.26 19.84
N CYS A 393 14.87 19.44 19.37
CA CYS A 393 16.01 18.59 19.78
C CYS A 393 16.19 18.56 21.31
N LYS A 394 16.07 19.73 21.97
CA LYS A 394 16.15 19.81 23.42
C LYS A 394 14.97 19.14 24.12
N ILE A 395 13.74 19.38 23.63
CA ILE A 395 12.52 18.81 24.21
C ILE A 395 12.53 17.27 24.11
N GLN A 396 12.95 16.72 22.97
CA GLN A 396 12.95 15.28 22.76
C GLN A 396 14.25 14.58 23.20
N ASN A 397 15.28 15.36 23.57
CA ASN A 397 16.62 14.86 23.87
C ASN A 397 17.17 13.91 22.77
N LYS A 398 17.05 14.36 21.51
CA LYS A 398 17.41 13.60 20.30
C LYS A 398 18.19 14.46 19.32
N PRO A 399 19.10 13.86 18.52
CA PRO A 399 19.71 14.56 17.40
C PRO A 399 18.67 14.87 16.32
N ARG A 400 19.00 15.82 15.43
CA ARG A 400 18.07 16.38 14.44
C ARG A 400 17.49 15.33 13.47
N GLU A 401 18.26 14.28 13.20
CA GLU A 401 17.92 13.18 12.29
C GLU A 401 16.90 12.19 12.89
N GLU A 402 16.80 12.14 14.23
CA GLU A 402 15.95 11.20 14.98
C GLU A 402 14.69 11.86 15.57
N LEU A 403 14.40 13.10 15.19
CA LEU A 403 13.25 13.83 15.71
C LEU A 403 11.93 13.22 15.24
N ASP A 404 11.02 13.00 16.17
CA ASP A 404 9.61 12.74 15.87
C ASP A 404 8.90 14.09 15.67
N LEU A 405 8.86 14.56 14.42
CA LEU A 405 8.23 15.85 14.08
C LEU A 405 6.70 15.80 14.11
N GLU A 406 6.12 14.60 14.18
CA GLU A 406 4.66 14.42 14.34
C GLU A 406 4.23 14.44 15.82
N HIS A 407 5.16 14.53 16.77
CA HIS A 407 4.85 14.56 18.20
C HIS A 407 4.23 15.91 18.62
N ILE A 408 3.17 15.87 19.46
CA ILE A 408 2.46 17.08 19.92
C ILE A 408 3.38 18.10 20.61
N ASN A 409 4.44 17.66 21.29
CA ASN A 409 5.41 18.54 21.94
C ASN A 409 6.30 19.31 20.94
N CYS A 410 6.13 19.11 19.63
CA CYS A 410 6.72 19.98 18.62
C CYS A 410 5.96 21.30 18.50
N LEU A 411 4.74 21.38 19.04
CA LEU A 411 3.91 22.57 19.08
C LEU A 411 4.05 23.28 20.44
N ASP A 412 4.01 24.59 20.40
CA ASP A 412 3.89 25.45 21.58
C ASP A 412 2.44 25.45 22.08
N VAL A 413 2.09 24.35 22.76
CA VAL A 413 0.73 24.11 23.26
C VAL A 413 0.28 25.18 24.26
N GLU A 414 1.21 25.70 25.06
CA GLU A 414 0.93 26.73 26.07
C GLU A 414 0.58 28.06 25.40
N LEU A 415 1.41 28.52 24.46
CA LEU A 415 1.11 29.72 23.67
C LEU A 415 -0.20 29.59 22.91
N PHE A 416 -0.42 28.42 22.27
CA PHE A 416 -1.66 28.17 21.52
C PHE A 416 -2.91 28.25 22.41
N ASN A 417 -2.90 27.61 23.59
CA ASN A 417 -4.04 27.66 24.51
C ASN A 417 -4.26 29.09 25.06
N LYS A 418 -3.20 29.85 25.30
CA LYS A 418 -3.29 31.25 25.72
C LYS A 418 -3.95 32.09 24.60
N ASP A 419 -3.39 32.07 23.40
CA ASP A 419 -3.87 32.84 22.27
C ASP A 419 -5.35 32.49 21.94
N LEU A 420 -5.70 31.19 22.02
CA LEU A 420 -7.06 30.74 21.77
C LEU A 420 -8.05 31.23 22.86
N PHE A 421 -7.61 31.20 24.12
CA PHE A 421 -8.42 31.71 25.23
C PHE A 421 -8.63 33.23 25.13
N ASP A 422 -7.57 33.99 24.85
CA ASP A 422 -7.62 35.44 24.70
C ASP A 422 -8.55 35.83 23.54
N LEU A 423 -8.44 35.15 22.39
CA LEU A 423 -9.33 35.36 21.23
C LEU A 423 -10.80 35.09 21.52
N ILE A 424 -11.12 33.98 22.22
CA ILE A 424 -12.51 33.64 22.60
C ILE A 424 -13.10 34.67 23.55
N ASN A 425 -12.27 35.33 24.36
CA ASN A 425 -12.68 36.40 25.24
C ASN A 425 -12.73 37.78 24.53
N GLY A 426 -12.46 37.84 23.21
CA GLY A 426 -12.53 39.06 22.43
C GLY A 426 -11.30 39.95 22.53
N GLU A 427 -10.21 39.45 23.08
CA GLU A 427 -8.93 40.18 23.14
C GLU A 427 -8.24 40.19 21.77
N GLU A 428 -7.40 41.18 21.55
CA GLU A 428 -6.55 41.29 20.36
C GLU A 428 -5.27 40.48 20.55
N VAL A 429 -5.01 39.52 19.63
CA VAL A 429 -3.86 38.62 19.72
C VAL A 429 -3.02 38.72 18.45
N THR A 430 -1.71 38.79 18.62
CA THR A 430 -0.76 38.66 17.51
C THR A 430 -0.31 37.19 17.41
N LEU A 431 -0.83 36.52 16.40
CA LEU A 431 -0.50 35.11 16.13
C LEU A 431 0.95 34.93 15.70
N PRO A 432 1.60 33.82 16.01
CA PRO A 432 2.86 33.44 15.37
C PRO A 432 2.62 33.05 13.91
N LYS A 433 3.72 32.98 13.14
CA LYS A 433 3.76 32.36 11.82
C LYS A 433 5.04 31.54 11.68
N PHE A 434 4.91 30.31 11.24
CA PHE A 434 6.06 29.46 10.99
C PHE A 434 6.51 29.58 9.52
N ASP A 435 7.76 30.00 9.31
CA ASP A 435 8.37 30.03 7.99
C ASP A 435 9.10 28.68 7.73
N PHE A 436 8.49 27.83 6.93
CA PHE A 436 9.06 26.52 6.56
C PHE A 436 10.34 26.61 5.74
N THR A 437 10.61 27.75 5.10
CA THR A 437 11.84 27.98 4.32
C THR A 437 13.05 28.18 5.24
N THR A 438 12.87 28.98 6.26
CA THR A 438 13.93 29.27 7.25
C THR A 438 13.89 28.34 8.46
N GLY A 439 12.76 27.64 8.69
CA GLY A 439 12.52 26.79 9.85
C GLY A 439 12.38 27.57 11.15
N LYS A 440 11.96 28.85 11.06
CA LYS A 440 11.83 29.77 12.20
C LYS A 440 10.41 30.26 12.39
N ARG A 441 10.04 30.49 13.65
CA ARG A 441 8.81 31.17 14.01
C ARG A 441 9.01 32.69 13.99
N VAL A 442 8.14 33.40 13.27
CA VAL A 442 8.15 34.86 13.14
C VAL A 442 6.83 35.45 13.62
N LYS A 443 6.78 36.77 13.82
CA LYS A 443 5.54 37.47 14.15
C LYS A 443 4.58 37.42 12.94
N GLY A 444 3.37 36.93 13.17
CA GLY A 444 2.31 36.85 12.14
C GLY A 444 1.35 38.03 12.21
N ARG A 445 0.10 37.78 11.84
CA ARG A 445 -0.97 38.79 11.82
C ARG A 445 -1.57 39.00 13.22
N THR A 446 -1.98 40.25 13.51
CA THR A 446 -2.78 40.59 14.68
C THR A 446 -4.26 40.46 14.32
N ILE A 447 -5.02 39.77 15.15
CA ILE A 447 -6.46 39.51 14.95
C ILE A 447 -7.24 39.70 16.23
N ARG A 448 -8.50 40.03 16.09
CA ARG A 448 -9.52 40.01 17.14
C ARG A 448 -10.71 39.22 16.63
N VAL A 449 -11.33 38.43 17.47
CA VAL A 449 -12.54 37.69 17.15
C VAL A 449 -13.75 38.48 17.65
N GLU A 450 -14.61 38.87 16.72
CA GLU A 450 -15.84 39.58 17.08
C GLU A 450 -16.90 38.63 17.64
N ASN A 451 -17.88 39.18 18.37
CA ASN A 451 -18.87 38.46 19.14
C ASN A 451 -19.44 37.25 18.38
N ASN A 452 -19.28 36.07 18.98
CA ASN A 452 -19.82 34.78 18.53
C ASN A 452 -19.24 34.18 17.24
N SER A 453 -18.26 34.79 16.59
CA SER A 453 -17.57 34.16 15.45
C SER A 453 -16.80 32.93 15.89
N PRO A 454 -17.00 31.75 15.25
CA PRO A 454 -16.24 30.57 15.60
C PRO A 454 -14.82 30.66 15.08
N ILE A 455 -13.88 30.06 15.81
CA ILE A 455 -12.48 29.90 15.39
C ILE A 455 -12.33 28.54 14.72
N ILE A 456 -11.84 28.49 13.49
CA ILE A 456 -11.44 27.24 12.81
C ILE A 456 -9.96 27.01 13.07
N ILE A 457 -9.62 25.90 13.69
CA ILE A 457 -8.23 25.42 13.82
C ILE A 457 -8.00 24.23 12.91
N GLU A 458 -6.86 24.19 12.21
CA GLU A 458 -6.50 23.06 11.37
C GLU A 458 -5.08 22.57 11.67
N GLY A 459 -4.91 21.25 11.64
CA GLY A 459 -3.63 20.60 11.84
C GLY A 459 -3.79 19.14 12.23
N ILE A 460 -2.68 18.39 12.25
CA ILE A 460 -2.72 16.96 12.58
C ILE A 460 -3.21 16.70 14.01
N HIS A 461 -2.98 17.62 14.93
CA HIS A 461 -3.32 17.54 16.34
C HIS A 461 -4.61 18.25 16.73
N ALA A 462 -5.37 18.83 15.79
CA ALA A 462 -6.54 19.66 16.12
C ALA A 462 -7.62 18.92 16.93
N LEU A 463 -7.71 17.60 16.86
CA LEU A 463 -8.64 16.78 17.67
C LEU A 463 -8.03 16.32 19.02
N ASN A 464 -6.77 16.61 19.30
CA ASN A 464 -6.15 16.24 20.55
C ASN A 464 -6.65 17.17 21.67
N GLU A 465 -7.29 16.62 22.70
CA GLU A 465 -7.87 17.39 23.82
C GLU A 465 -6.87 18.25 24.59
N ARG A 466 -5.58 17.87 24.57
CA ARG A 466 -4.53 18.70 25.21
C ARG A 466 -4.40 20.09 24.58
N LEU A 467 -4.66 20.22 23.27
CA LEU A 467 -4.60 21.51 22.56
C LEU A 467 -5.79 22.42 22.84
N THR A 468 -6.88 21.86 23.31
CA THR A 468 -8.13 22.62 23.49
C THR A 468 -8.75 22.37 24.87
N ALA A 469 -7.90 22.04 25.85
CA ALA A 469 -8.33 21.68 27.21
C ALA A 469 -9.09 22.83 27.92
N SER A 470 -8.75 24.08 27.60
CA SER A 470 -9.39 25.28 28.14
C SER A 470 -10.84 25.49 27.63
N ILE A 471 -11.25 24.79 26.57
CA ILE A 471 -12.56 24.99 25.95
C ILE A 471 -13.48 23.82 26.31
N PRO A 472 -14.72 24.07 26.82
CA PRO A 472 -15.68 23.02 27.12
C PRO A 472 -16.09 22.21 25.87
N LYS A 473 -16.38 20.93 26.06
CA LYS A 473 -16.77 20.03 24.96
C LYS A 473 -17.93 20.55 24.10
N HIS A 474 -18.97 21.07 24.72
CA HIS A 474 -20.18 21.59 24.05
C HIS A 474 -19.90 22.86 23.22
N ARG A 475 -18.75 23.49 23.37
CA ARG A 475 -18.31 24.64 22.55
C ARG A 475 -17.39 24.26 21.40
N LYS A 476 -17.14 22.96 21.19
CA LYS A 476 -16.27 22.43 20.15
C LYS A 476 -17.06 21.66 19.12
N PHE A 477 -16.76 21.83 17.85
CA PHE A 477 -17.21 20.97 16.76
C PHE A 477 -15.98 20.36 16.08
N LYS A 478 -15.86 19.05 16.11
CA LYS A 478 -14.68 18.30 15.70
C LYS A 478 -14.90 17.63 14.36
N ILE A 479 -13.99 17.86 13.42
CA ILE A 479 -14.07 17.34 12.06
C ILE A 479 -12.81 16.52 11.78
N TYR A 480 -13.00 15.27 11.37
CA TYR A 480 -11.93 14.44 10.86
C TYR A 480 -12.02 14.34 9.33
N ILE A 481 -10.93 14.69 8.62
CA ILE A 481 -10.85 14.59 7.16
C ILE A 481 -9.81 13.54 6.75
N ALA A 482 -10.22 12.56 5.94
CA ALA A 482 -9.32 11.57 5.36
C ALA A 482 -9.88 11.06 4.02
N PRO A 483 -9.03 10.67 3.06
CA PRO A 483 -9.51 9.98 1.89
C PRO A 483 -9.96 8.57 2.27
N GLN A 484 -11.22 8.26 1.99
CA GLN A 484 -11.83 6.95 2.22
C GLN A 484 -12.22 6.36 0.87
N ALA A 485 -11.22 6.11 0.02
CA ALA A 485 -11.45 5.56 -1.30
C ALA A 485 -12.04 4.16 -1.17
N GLN A 486 -13.24 3.97 -1.75
CA GLN A 486 -13.93 2.70 -1.81
C GLN A 486 -13.81 2.14 -3.23
N MET A 487 -12.58 1.95 -3.66
CA MET A 487 -12.22 1.47 -4.98
C MET A 487 -11.30 0.26 -4.86
N ASN A 488 -11.51 -0.68 -5.74
CA ASN A 488 -10.69 -1.88 -5.87
C ASN A 488 -9.99 -1.90 -7.24
N ILE A 489 -8.93 -2.67 -7.37
CA ILE A 489 -8.38 -3.05 -8.68
C ILE A 489 -9.35 -4.03 -9.34
N ASP A 490 -9.72 -5.09 -8.62
CA ASP A 490 -10.69 -6.13 -8.94
C ASP A 490 -11.46 -6.53 -7.68
N ASP A 491 -12.37 -7.50 -7.74
CA ASP A 491 -13.21 -7.88 -6.58
C ASP A 491 -12.40 -8.34 -5.36
N HIS A 492 -11.15 -8.83 -5.55
CA HIS A 492 -10.32 -9.36 -4.47
C HIS A 492 -9.19 -8.43 -4.03
N SER A 493 -9.02 -7.27 -4.66
CA SER A 493 -7.85 -6.40 -4.46
C SER A 493 -8.25 -4.95 -4.17
N PRO A 494 -8.59 -4.61 -2.91
CA PRO A 494 -8.91 -3.24 -2.53
C PRO A 494 -7.69 -2.33 -2.67
N LEU A 495 -7.92 -1.07 -3.09
CA LEU A 495 -6.89 -0.04 -3.12
C LEU A 495 -6.61 0.47 -1.71
N SER A 496 -5.33 0.56 -1.39
CA SER A 496 -4.89 1.11 -0.11
C SER A 496 -5.02 2.64 -0.08
N THR A 497 -5.79 3.17 0.87
CA THR A 497 -5.89 4.62 1.13
C THR A 497 -4.52 5.22 1.52
N THR A 498 -3.67 4.44 2.17
CA THR A 498 -2.28 4.81 2.48
C THR A 498 -1.46 5.05 1.20
N ASN A 499 -1.58 4.18 0.20
CA ASN A 499 -0.91 4.38 -1.08
C ASN A 499 -1.46 5.58 -1.85
N LEU A 500 -2.77 5.82 -1.80
CA LEU A 500 -3.40 7.01 -2.38
C LEU A 500 -2.80 8.29 -1.78
N ARG A 501 -2.71 8.36 -0.46
CA ARG A 501 -2.14 9.52 0.24
C ARG A 501 -0.64 9.70 -0.06
N LEU A 502 0.11 8.60 -0.17
CA LEU A 502 1.52 8.67 -0.60
C LEU A 502 1.66 9.22 -2.01
N ILE A 503 0.80 8.83 -2.95
CA ILE A 503 0.77 9.38 -4.32
C ILE A 503 0.45 10.88 -4.29
N ARG A 504 -0.58 11.32 -3.53
CA ARG A 504 -0.89 12.74 -3.31
C ARG A 504 0.33 13.50 -2.77
N ARG A 505 1.01 12.95 -1.75
CA ARG A 505 2.20 13.56 -1.14
C ARG A 505 3.36 13.68 -2.14
N ILE A 506 3.65 12.63 -2.88
CA ILE A 506 4.69 12.65 -3.92
C ILE A 506 4.43 13.76 -4.92
N VAL A 507 3.20 13.86 -5.45
CA VAL A 507 2.86 14.89 -6.43
C VAL A 507 2.98 16.29 -5.83
N ARG A 508 2.45 16.53 -4.63
CA ARG A 508 2.55 17.82 -3.93
C ARG A 508 3.99 18.20 -3.64
N ASP A 509 4.75 17.30 -3.02
CA ASP A 509 6.12 17.60 -2.55
C ASP A 509 7.05 17.87 -3.74
N MET A 510 6.85 17.19 -4.88
CA MET A 510 7.55 17.51 -6.12
C MET A 510 7.16 18.86 -6.70
N SER A 511 5.87 19.20 -6.69
CA SER A 511 5.35 20.41 -7.33
C SER A 511 5.66 21.68 -6.53
N PHE A 512 5.66 21.60 -5.20
CA PHE A 512 5.68 22.80 -4.33
C PHE A 512 6.80 22.82 -3.29
N ARG A 513 7.50 21.70 -3.05
CA ARG A 513 8.54 21.60 -2.01
C ARG A 513 9.91 21.20 -2.57
N ASN A 514 10.03 21.12 -3.90
CA ASN A 514 11.25 20.66 -4.59
C ASN A 514 11.82 19.34 -4.01
N CYS A 515 10.94 18.44 -3.58
CA CYS A 515 11.31 17.19 -2.93
C CYS A 515 11.10 16.02 -3.90
N PRO A 516 12.16 15.26 -4.28
CA PRO A 516 12.03 14.11 -5.16
C PRO A 516 11.15 13.00 -4.59
N ALA A 517 10.53 12.18 -5.46
CA ALA A 517 9.68 11.07 -5.06
C ALA A 517 10.38 10.06 -4.13
N ALA A 518 11.68 9.78 -4.35
CA ALA A 518 12.46 8.89 -3.49
C ALA A 518 12.54 9.42 -2.05
N THR A 519 12.85 10.69 -1.86
CA THR A 519 12.93 11.33 -0.54
C THR A 519 11.57 11.33 0.16
N THR A 520 10.48 11.58 -0.57
CA THR A 520 9.12 11.49 0.00
C THR A 520 8.80 10.08 0.48
N ILE A 521 9.24 9.05 -0.26
CA ILE A 521 9.06 7.64 0.11
C ILE A 521 9.86 7.31 1.38
N ASP A 522 11.09 7.80 1.53
CA ASP A 522 11.91 7.56 2.73
C ASP A 522 11.27 8.11 4.00
N MET A 523 10.72 9.32 3.91
CA MET A 523 10.04 9.95 5.03
C MET A 523 8.69 9.31 5.38
N TRP A 524 8.12 8.46 4.49
CA TRP A 524 6.74 8.01 4.63
C TRP A 524 6.49 7.13 5.85
N GLN A 525 7.46 6.28 6.22
CA GLN A 525 7.30 5.40 7.39
C GLN A 525 7.17 6.20 8.68
N SER A 526 8.02 7.21 8.89
CA SER A 526 7.96 8.09 10.06
C SER A 526 6.60 8.81 10.17
N VAL A 527 6.08 9.30 9.03
CA VAL A 527 4.73 9.90 8.98
C VAL A 527 3.66 8.89 9.41
N ARG A 528 3.75 7.64 8.94
CA ARG A 528 2.80 6.58 9.32
C ARG A 528 2.85 6.26 10.81
N ASP A 529 4.03 6.19 11.37
CA ASP A 529 4.22 5.92 12.80
C ASP A 529 3.62 7.05 13.66
N GLY A 530 3.82 8.31 13.23
CA GLY A 530 3.20 9.47 13.86
C GLY A 530 1.65 9.44 13.77
N GLU A 531 1.08 9.03 12.64
CA GLU A 531 -0.36 8.91 12.48
C GLU A 531 -0.99 7.90 13.44
N PHE A 532 -0.35 6.73 13.62
CA PHE A 532 -0.81 5.71 14.55
C PHE A 532 -0.77 6.17 16.00
N LYS A 533 0.26 6.96 16.36
CA LYS A 533 0.44 7.45 17.73
C LYS A 533 -0.45 8.65 18.07
N TRP A 534 -0.60 9.59 17.12
CA TRP A 534 -1.07 10.93 17.43
C TRP A 534 -2.39 11.32 16.77
N ILE A 535 -2.82 10.64 15.69
CA ILE A 535 -3.99 11.06 14.91
C ILE A 535 -5.14 10.05 15.07
N TYR A 536 -4.89 8.77 14.78
CA TYR A 536 -5.94 7.76 14.78
C TYR A 536 -6.62 7.54 16.14
N PRO A 537 -5.94 7.67 17.31
CA PRO A 537 -6.62 7.55 18.60
C PRO A 537 -7.74 8.58 18.82
N HIS A 538 -7.72 9.69 18.08
CA HIS A 538 -8.70 10.79 18.24
C HIS A 538 -9.78 10.81 17.15
N GLN A 539 -9.70 9.93 16.12
CA GLN A 539 -10.61 10.01 14.96
C GLN A 539 -12.09 9.73 15.31
N GLU A 540 -12.36 8.80 16.21
CA GLU A 540 -13.73 8.46 16.64
C GLU A 540 -14.37 9.53 17.54
N GLY A 541 -13.57 10.42 18.10
CA GLY A 541 -14.06 11.59 18.84
C GLY A 541 -14.53 12.74 17.94
N ALA A 542 -14.56 12.57 16.63
CA ALA A 542 -15.06 13.58 15.69
C ALA A 542 -16.58 13.58 15.60
N ASP A 543 -17.18 14.77 15.57
CA ASP A 543 -18.62 14.98 15.36
C ASP A 543 -18.98 14.75 13.88
N PHE A 544 -18.04 15.01 12.97
CA PHE A 544 -18.21 14.82 11.54
C PHE A 544 -16.95 14.23 10.90
N VAL A 545 -17.15 13.26 10.01
CA VAL A 545 -16.06 12.69 9.20
C VAL A 545 -16.27 13.03 7.74
N PHE A 546 -15.30 13.74 7.14
CA PHE A 546 -15.33 14.12 5.74
C PHE A 546 -14.45 13.20 4.89
N ASN A 547 -15.05 12.54 3.89
CA ASN A 547 -14.30 11.76 2.91
C ASN A 547 -13.73 12.65 1.82
N SER A 548 -12.42 12.84 1.82
CA SER A 548 -11.72 13.70 0.85
C SER A 548 -11.32 13.02 -0.46
N SER A 549 -11.72 11.76 -0.70
CA SER A 549 -11.38 11.06 -1.93
C SER A 549 -12.28 11.46 -3.10
N LEU A 550 -11.67 11.67 -4.27
CA LEU A 550 -12.35 11.88 -5.54
C LEU A 550 -12.10 10.67 -6.43
N SER A 551 -13.15 10.06 -6.98
CA SER A 551 -13.02 8.82 -7.75
C SER A 551 -12.14 8.95 -9.00
N TYR A 552 -11.96 10.17 -9.53
CA TYR A 552 -11.13 10.45 -10.70
C TYR A 552 -9.67 10.82 -10.35
N GLU A 553 -9.34 11.06 -9.09
CA GLU A 553 -8.06 11.66 -8.69
C GLU A 553 -6.82 10.88 -9.11
N LEU A 554 -6.85 9.54 -9.02
CA LEU A 554 -5.70 8.72 -9.44
C LEU A 554 -5.45 8.78 -10.93
N CYS A 555 -6.48 9.05 -11.74
CA CYS A 555 -6.36 9.27 -13.19
C CYS A 555 -5.60 10.57 -13.50
N VAL A 556 -5.80 11.62 -12.69
CA VAL A 556 -5.08 12.89 -12.77
C VAL A 556 -3.67 12.75 -12.19
N LEU A 557 -3.55 12.27 -10.96
CA LEU A 557 -2.26 12.16 -10.26
C LEU A 557 -1.26 11.24 -10.98
N LYS A 558 -1.75 10.23 -11.71
CA LYS A 558 -0.94 9.34 -12.54
C LYS A 558 -0.04 10.09 -13.52
N THR A 559 -0.51 11.17 -14.13
CA THR A 559 0.22 11.92 -15.14
C THR A 559 1.54 12.48 -14.61
N ARG A 560 1.60 12.81 -13.32
CA ARG A 560 2.77 13.36 -12.63
C ARG A 560 3.53 12.31 -11.83
N ALA A 561 2.82 11.46 -11.08
CA ALA A 561 3.43 10.47 -10.21
C ALA A 561 4.14 9.35 -10.97
N LEU A 562 3.54 8.82 -12.04
CA LEU A 562 4.09 7.67 -12.76
C LEU A 562 5.46 7.93 -13.40
N PRO A 563 5.71 9.07 -14.08
CA PRO A 563 7.05 9.39 -14.59
C PRO A 563 8.09 9.55 -13.49
N ALA A 564 7.73 10.13 -12.36
CA ALA A 564 8.62 10.33 -11.22
C ALA A 564 9.02 9.00 -10.57
N LEU A 565 8.05 8.11 -10.32
CA LEU A 565 8.28 6.79 -9.75
C LEU A 565 9.14 5.90 -10.65
N LYS A 566 9.00 6.01 -11.97
CA LYS A 566 9.81 5.27 -12.95
C LYS A 566 11.29 5.67 -12.97
N LYS A 567 11.68 6.83 -12.41
CA LYS A 567 13.07 7.25 -12.28
C LYS A 567 13.82 6.51 -11.17
N ILE A 568 13.10 5.90 -10.21
CA ILE A 568 13.67 5.14 -9.10
C ILE A 568 14.16 3.79 -9.64
N LYS A 569 15.46 3.52 -9.49
CA LYS A 569 16.12 2.33 -10.04
C LYS A 569 15.87 1.10 -9.16
N TYR A 570 16.03 -0.09 -9.76
CA TYR A 570 15.90 -1.38 -9.06
C TYR A 570 16.82 -1.53 -7.85
N THR A 571 17.99 -0.90 -7.88
CA THR A 571 18.98 -0.89 -6.81
C THR A 571 18.65 0.02 -5.65
N ASP A 572 17.72 0.96 -5.84
CA ASP A 572 17.38 1.96 -4.82
C ASP A 572 16.50 1.35 -3.73
N PRO A 573 16.69 1.67 -2.45
CA PRO A 573 15.88 1.17 -1.34
C PRO A 573 14.38 1.45 -1.53
N GLN A 574 14.03 2.57 -2.15
CA GLN A 574 12.66 3.03 -2.37
C GLN A 574 11.93 2.26 -3.49
N TYR A 575 12.68 1.46 -4.29
CA TYR A 575 12.12 0.79 -5.46
C TYR A 575 10.92 -0.12 -5.15
N LEU A 576 10.93 -0.82 -4.02
CA LEU A 576 9.84 -1.71 -3.63
C LEU A 576 8.51 -0.96 -3.55
N ILE A 577 8.51 0.20 -2.86
CA ILE A 577 7.33 1.05 -2.70
C ILE A 577 6.97 1.71 -4.03
N ALA A 578 7.96 2.26 -4.75
CA ALA A 578 7.75 2.87 -6.06
C ALA A 578 7.12 1.88 -7.05
N ASN A 579 7.65 0.67 -7.15
CA ASN A 579 7.14 -0.37 -8.04
C ASN A 579 5.70 -0.80 -7.65
N ARG A 580 5.37 -0.83 -6.35
CA ARG A 580 4.00 -1.08 -5.88
C ARG A 580 3.04 0.01 -6.37
N LEU A 581 3.41 1.29 -6.25
CA LEU A 581 2.60 2.40 -6.72
C LEU A 581 2.45 2.39 -8.26
N ILE A 582 3.53 2.08 -8.99
CA ILE A 582 3.50 1.91 -10.45
C ILE A 582 2.50 0.81 -10.85
N LYS A 583 2.48 -0.32 -10.12
CA LYS A 583 1.55 -1.44 -10.41
C LYS A 583 0.08 -1.05 -10.26
N TYR A 584 -0.26 -0.10 -9.41
CA TYR A 584 -1.62 0.42 -9.31
C TYR A 584 -1.90 1.44 -10.42
N LEU A 585 -1.03 2.44 -10.53
CA LEU A 585 -1.26 3.59 -11.42
C LEU A 585 -1.33 3.18 -12.90
N LYS A 586 -0.64 2.12 -13.31
CA LYS A 586 -0.61 1.70 -14.72
C LYS A 586 -1.97 1.34 -15.29
N TYR A 587 -2.89 0.85 -14.47
CA TYR A 587 -4.23 0.42 -14.88
C TYR A 587 -5.22 1.56 -15.09
N PHE A 588 -4.97 2.74 -14.55
CA PHE A 588 -5.85 3.89 -14.71
C PHE A 588 -5.71 4.53 -16.08
N THR A 589 -6.81 4.93 -16.71
CA THR A 589 -6.83 5.82 -17.86
C THR A 589 -6.46 7.23 -17.42
N PRO A 590 -5.44 7.90 -18.02
CA PRO A 590 -5.01 9.22 -17.57
C PRO A 590 -6.03 10.31 -17.94
N ILE A 591 -6.22 11.29 -17.05
CA ILE A 591 -6.88 12.56 -17.33
C ILE A 591 -5.78 13.62 -17.44
N THR A 592 -5.59 14.15 -18.64
CA THR A 592 -4.55 15.14 -18.96
C THR A 592 -5.07 16.57 -19.01
N ASP A 593 -6.37 16.76 -19.29
CA ASP A 593 -7.02 18.06 -19.30
C ASP A 593 -7.45 18.46 -17.87
N GLU A 594 -6.54 19.16 -17.18
CA GLU A 594 -6.79 19.67 -15.83
C GLU A 594 -7.74 20.90 -15.82
N SER A 595 -8.05 21.51 -16.98
CA SER A 595 -8.96 22.66 -17.05
C SER A 595 -10.40 22.31 -16.67
N LEU A 596 -10.78 21.03 -16.80
CA LEU A 596 -12.08 20.51 -16.41
C LEU A 596 -12.28 20.43 -14.89
N ILE A 597 -11.19 20.53 -14.10
CA ILE A 597 -11.21 20.41 -12.65
C ILE A 597 -11.45 21.79 -12.03
N PRO A 598 -12.48 21.96 -11.18
CA PRO A 598 -12.74 23.24 -10.53
C PRO A 598 -11.54 23.76 -9.73
N CYS A 599 -11.34 25.10 -9.72
CA CYS A 599 -10.23 25.73 -8.99
C CYS A 599 -10.32 25.55 -7.46
N ASN A 600 -11.51 25.29 -6.92
CA ASN A 600 -11.74 25.02 -5.50
C ASN A 600 -11.76 23.52 -5.16
N SER A 601 -11.45 22.64 -6.11
CA SER A 601 -11.37 21.18 -5.86
C SER A 601 -10.25 20.84 -4.88
N LEU A 602 -10.48 19.83 -4.01
CA LEU A 602 -9.47 19.34 -3.08
C LEU A 602 -8.21 18.81 -3.75
N ILE A 603 -8.32 18.28 -4.97
CA ILE A 603 -7.15 17.77 -5.70
C ILE A 603 -6.17 18.89 -6.07
N ARG A 604 -6.65 20.13 -6.18
CA ARG A 604 -5.83 21.30 -6.50
C ARG A 604 -4.73 21.56 -5.47
N GLU A 605 -4.89 21.13 -4.22
CA GLU A 605 -3.83 21.16 -3.21
C GLU A 605 -2.58 20.37 -3.65
N PHE A 606 -2.75 19.37 -4.50
CA PHE A 606 -1.66 18.48 -4.94
C PHE A 606 -1.15 18.84 -6.34
N ILE A 607 -2.04 19.22 -7.25
CA ILE A 607 -1.70 19.47 -8.67
C ILE A 607 -1.48 20.95 -8.98
N GLY A 608 -1.90 21.86 -8.11
CA GLY A 608 -1.84 23.31 -8.32
C GLY A 608 -3.06 23.89 -9.01
N GLY A 609 -3.04 25.20 -9.23
CA GLY A 609 -4.16 25.94 -9.82
C GLY A 609 -5.36 26.10 -8.87
N SER A 610 -5.11 26.06 -7.55
CA SER A 610 -6.12 26.37 -6.55
C SER A 610 -6.46 27.85 -6.54
N CYS A 611 -7.75 28.19 -6.36
CA CYS A 611 -8.17 29.56 -6.08
C CYS A 611 -7.87 29.99 -4.63
N PHE A 612 -7.49 29.04 -3.76
CA PHE A 612 -7.06 29.32 -2.40
C PHE A 612 -5.54 29.46 -2.34
N LYS A 613 -5.06 30.38 -1.51
CA LYS A 613 -3.63 30.43 -1.15
C LYS A 613 -3.34 29.26 -0.22
N VAL A 614 -2.60 28.27 -0.71
CA VAL A 614 -2.23 27.05 0.00
C VAL A 614 -0.73 27.07 0.35
#